data_8c492a889ba5aa26ffd9eba9db7433dd
#
_entry.id   8c492a889ba5aa26ffd9eba9db7433dd
#
_cell.length_a   1.000
_cell.length_b   1.000
_cell.length_c   1.000
_cell.angle_alpha   90.00
_cell.angle_beta   90.00
_cell.angle_gamma   90.00
#
_symmetry.space_group_name_H-M   'P 1'
#
loop_
_entity.id
_entity.type
_entity.pdbx_description
1 polymer ?
#
loop_
_entity_poly.entity_id
_entity_poly.type
_entity_poly.pdbx_seq_one_letter_code
_entity_poly.pdbx_strand_id
1 'polypeptide(L)'
;MKFTHIPFQKTGFFSKIISDFLDQKESIQPYYNNFPNLKGFTAQIQEKGENFSLTTRKELVCVLQDQYRNITASEATLENIKSLENKDTFTVTTGHQLNLFTGPLYFLYKIISTINLSETLAEQFPLKRFVPVYWMATEDHDFEEINYFKFKGKKVTWDRPHGGAVGRFSLEGMQNVFTSFSKQLGDSKNAVYLSELFEKAYVSQTSLSEATRYIANELFKMYGLVILDADDQRLKNIFAPVMKDELLHKTSWSTVSNTTTNLKKEYKVQVNPREINLFYLTENSRERIIENQGQYTIHNTDLIFSKAEILKELENHSDRFSPNVIMRPLYQEVILPNLCYIGGGGELAYWLQLKAYFNTVQIPFPILLLRNSVQIISKKQVKKLHNLDISFEEMFMKQHLLLAKKVQENSDIQFSFADATELLTQQFLALRRIANETDVSFIGAVDAQQRKQLKGLENLEKRLLRAEKRKQVDRIHRIITLQDQLLPNKSLEERQRNFSEYYLVHGQNLVISLKESLKPLEQAFTILEL
;
A
#
# COMPACT_ATOMS: atom_id res chain seq x y z
N MET A 1 -24.05 -10.15 8.45
CA MET A 1 -23.02 -9.43 7.69
C MET A 1 -23.12 -9.86 6.23
N LYS A 2 -23.04 -8.93 5.29
CA LYS A 2 -23.01 -9.23 3.86
C LYS A 2 -21.73 -8.62 3.27
N PHE A 3 -21.11 -9.35 2.35
CA PHE A 3 -19.98 -8.82 1.59
C PHE A 3 -20.07 -9.33 0.14
N THR A 4 -19.49 -8.55 -0.76
CA THR A 4 -19.45 -8.84 -2.19
C THR A 4 -18.04 -8.58 -2.69
N HIS A 5 -17.53 -9.44 -3.56
CA HIS A 5 -16.23 -9.27 -4.19
C HIS A 5 -16.40 -8.77 -5.62
N ILE A 6 -15.57 -7.80 -5.99
CA ILE A 6 -15.45 -7.31 -7.37
C ILE A 6 -14.00 -7.35 -7.82
N PRO A 7 -13.69 -7.57 -9.10
CA PRO A 7 -12.31 -7.53 -9.58
C PRO A 7 -11.65 -6.18 -9.28
N PHE A 8 -10.39 -6.18 -8.85
CA PHE A 8 -9.65 -4.95 -8.57
C PHE A 8 -9.62 -4.00 -9.78
N GLN A 9 -9.51 -4.55 -10.98
CA GLN A 9 -9.49 -3.81 -12.26
C GLN A 9 -10.75 -2.96 -12.47
N LYS A 10 -11.91 -3.44 -11.99
CA LYS A 10 -13.20 -2.75 -12.12
C LYS A 10 -13.31 -1.48 -11.26
N THR A 11 -12.46 -1.35 -10.25
CA THR A 11 -12.42 -0.15 -9.40
C THR A 11 -11.73 1.03 -10.06
N GLY A 12 -10.82 0.81 -11.02
CA GLY A 12 -10.02 1.85 -11.68
C GLY A 12 -8.98 2.54 -10.79
N PHE A 13 -8.71 2.04 -9.57
CA PHE A 13 -7.75 2.62 -8.61
C PHE A 13 -6.38 1.92 -8.59
N PHE A 14 -6.23 0.84 -9.33
CA PHE A 14 -4.98 0.10 -9.41
C PHE A 14 -4.22 0.40 -10.70
N SER A 15 -2.89 0.49 -10.61
CA SER A 15 -2.05 0.79 -11.76
C SER A 15 -1.99 -0.37 -12.76
N LYS A 16 -1.60 -0.07 -14.01
CA LYS A 16 -1.47 -1.08 -15.08
C LYS A 16 -0.56 -2.25 -14.64
N ILE A 17 0.59 -1.96 -14.01
CA ILE A 17 1.53 -3.01 -13.56
C ILE A 17 0.87 -3.97 -12.56
N ILE A 18 0.03 -3.47 -11.65
CA ILE A 18 -0.69 -4.30 -10.68
C ILE A 18 -1.79 -5.10 -11.36
N SER A 19 -2.56 -4.50 -12.27
CA SER A 19 -3.58 -5.23 -13.03
C SER A 19 -2.95 -6.35 -13.86
N ASP A 20 -1.84 -6.05 -14.57
CA ASP A 20 -1.13 -7.03 -15.37
C ASP A 20 -0.48 -8.15 -14.52
N PHE A 21 -0.01 -7.82 -13.29
CA PHE A 21 0.46 -8.82 -12.33
C PHE A 21 -0.68 -9.76 -11.87
N LEU A 22 -1.84 -9.20 -11.51
CA LEU A 22 -3.01 -10.00 -11.10
C LEU A 22 -3.52 -10.89 -12.23
N ASP A 23 -3.46 -10.40 -13.46
CA ASP A 23 -3.84 -11.13 -14.69
C ASP A 23 -2.73 -12.09 -15.17
N GLN A 24 -1.58 -12.18 -14.47
CA GLN A 24 -0.42 -13.03 -14.80
C GLN A 24 0.08 -12.86 -16.24
N LYS A 25 0.08 -11.63 -16.78
CA LYS A 25 0.54 -11.38 -18.15
C LYS A 25 2.00 -11.75 -18.33
N GLU A 26 2.36 -12.25 -19.51
CA GLU A 26 3.74 -12.65 -19.85
C GLU A 26 4.76 -11.53 -19.64
N SER A 27 4.38 -10.27 -19.92
CA SER A 27 5.25 -9.10 -19.75
C SER A 27 5.70 -8.83 -18.31
N ILE A 28 4.97 -9.32 -17.30
CA ILE A 28 5.30 -9.12 -15.87
C ILE A 28 5.93 -10.36 -15.21
N GLN A 29 5.81 -11.53 -15.80
CA GLN A 29 6.34 -12.80 -15.24
C GLN A 29 7.86 -12.76 -14.92
N PRO A 30 8.73 -12.10 -15.67
CA PRO A 30 10.16 -12.01 -15.33
C PRO A 30 10.46 -11.30 -14.01
N TYR A 31 9.52 -10.54 -13.46
CA TYR A 31 9.73 -9.64 -12.32
C TYR A 31 9.22 -10.18 -10.97
N TYR A 32 8.63 -11.38 -10.93
CA TYR A 32 8.31 -12.08 -9.70
C TYR A 32 8.76 -13.56 -9.78
N ASN A 33 8.81 -14.25 -8.64
CA ASN A 33 9.21 -15.66 -8.58
C ASN A 33 7.97 -16.55 -8.65
N ASN A 34 7.35 -16.82 -7.52
CA ASN A 34 6.15 -17.63 -7.41
C ASN A 34 4.90 -16.74 -7.33
N PHE A 35 3.81 -17.15 -8.00
CA PHE A 35 2.53 -16.46 -7.91
C PHE A 35 1.79 -16.86 -6.63
N PRO A 36 0.98 -15.96 -5.99
CA PRO A 36 0.28 -16.23 -4.74
C PRO A 36 -0.92 -17.19 -4.92
N ASN A 37 -0.60 -18.46 -5.14
CA ASN A 37 -1.52 -19.59 -5.16
C ASN A 37 -0.89 -20.78 -4.45
N LEU A 38 -1.65 -21.84 -4.18
CA LEU A 38 -1.17 -22.99 -3.41
C LEU A 38 0.06 -23.66 -4.03
N LYS A 39 0.14 -23.74 -5.36
CA LYS A 39 1.31 -24.27 -6.07
C LYS A 39 2.56 -23.41 -5.83
N GLY A 40 2.38 -22.08 -5.89
CA GLY A 40 3.46 -21.12 -5.61
C GLY A 40 3.95 -21.22 -4.16
N PHE A 41 3.03 -21.35 -3.20
CA PHE A 41 3.39 -21.53 -1.79
C PHE A 41 4.12 -22.85 -1.54
N THR A 42 3.75 -23.95 -2.20
CA THR A 42 4.49 -25.22 -2.10
C THR A 42 5.94 -25.05 -2.53
N ALA A 43 6.18 -24.42 -3.67
CA ALA A 43 7.54 -24.15 -4.17
C ALA A 43 8.32 -23.20 -3.24
N GLN A 44 7.67 -22.16 -2.73
CA GLN A 44 8.29 -21.17 -1.85
C GLN A 44 8.68 -21.75 -0.48
N ILE A 45 7.86 -22.64 0.09
CA ILE A 45 8.15 -23.35 1.33
C ILE A 45 9.42 -24.20 1.17
N GLN A 46 9.55 -24.93 0.06
CA GLN A 46 10.73 -25.73 -0.21
C GLN A 46 11.97 -24.83 -0.36
N GLU A 47 11.92 -23.85 -1.25
CA GLU A 47 13.02 -22.94 -1.55
C GLU A 47 13.53 -22.20 -0.29
N LYS A 48 12.62 -21.63 0.51
CA LYS A 48 12.99 -20.90 1.74
C LYS A 48 13.46 -21.87 2.84
N GLY A 49 12.86 -23.05 2.96
CA GLY A 49 13.23 -24.06 3.94
C GLY A 49 14.65 -24.60 3.77
N GLU A 50 15.11 -24.73 2.52
CA GLU A 50 16.48 -25.17 2.20
C GLU A 50 17.54 -24.08 2.41
N ASN A 51 17.14 -22.79 2.30
CA ASN A 51 18.10 -21.68 2.23
C ASN A 51 18.10 -20.78 3.49
N PHE A 52 17.31 -21.05 4.53
CA PHE A 52 17.23 -20.16 5.70
C PHE A 52 17.98 -20.75 6.93
N SER A 53 18.93 -19.98 7.46
CA SER A 53 19.86 -20.40 8.52
C SER A 53 19.18 -20.62 9.87
N LEU A 54 19.55 -21.71 10.56
CA LEU A 54 19.14 -21.98 11.96
C LEU A 54 19.74 -20.98 12.94
N THR A 55 20.93 -20.45 12.66
CA THR A 55 21.57 -19.41 13.50
C THR A 55 20.77 -18.11 13.44
N THR A 56 20.35 -17.70 12.25
CA THR A 56 19.48 -16.53 12.05
C THR A 56 18.16 -16.69 12.80
N ARG A 57 17.55 -17.88 12.81
CA ARG A 57 16.32 -18.15 13.56
C ARG A 57 16.48 -17.93 15.06
N LYS A 58 17.55 -18.43 15.65
CA LYS A 58 17.83 -18.27 17.08
C LYS A 58 18.02 -16.80 17.46
N GLU A 59 18.78 -16.06 16.65
CA GLU A 59 19.00 -14.63 16.90
C GLU A 59 17.70 -13.83 16.77
N LEU A 60 16.89 -14.11 15.73
CA LEU A 60 15.58 -13.49 15.55
C LEU A 60 14.67 -13.72 16.77
N VAL A 61 14.62 -14.96 17.29
CA VAL A 61 13.78 -15.29 18.46
C VAL A 61 14.30 -14.58 19.71
N CYS A 62 15.62 -14.53 19.91
CA CYS A 62 16.23 -13.82 21.04
C CYS A 62 15.85 -12.32 21.00
N VAL A 63 15.98 -11.68 19.84
CA VAL A 63 15.60 -10.27 19.66
C VAL A 63 14.11 -10.05 19.90
N LEU A 64 13.24 -10.90 19.36
CA LEU A 64 11.80 -10.79 19.57
C LEU A 64 11.42 -10.97 21.05
N GLN A 65 12.02 -11.92 21.76
CA GLN A 65 11.79 -12.10 23.19
C GLN A 65 12.17 -10.85 24.00
N ASP A 66 13.30 -10.20 23.65
CA ASP A 66 13.69 -8.95 24.28
C ASP A 66 12.70 -7.82 23.97
N GLN A 67 12.26 -7.71 22.72
CA GLN A 67 11.30 -6.68 22.29
C GLN A 67 9.90 -6.86 22.93
N TYR A 68 9.58 -8.06 23.39
CA TYR A 68 8.30 -8.35 24.04
C TYR A 68 8.38 -8.42 25.57
N ARG A 69 9.57 -8.20 26.17
CA ARG A 69 9.79 -8.33 27.61
C ARG A 69 8.82 -7.51 28.47
N ASN A 70 8.48 -6.30 28.03
CA ASN A 70 7.62 -5.36 28.75
C ASN A 70 6.21 -5.23 28.15
N ILE A 71 5.81 -6.19 27.30
CA ILE A 71 4.52 -6.15 26.59
C ILE A 71 3.64 -7.30 27.07
N THR A 72 2.39 -6.99 27.39
CA THR A 72 1.38 -8.02 27.66
C THR A 72 0.91 -8.63 26.34
N ALA A 73 1.67 -9.61 25.85
CA ALA A 73 1.32 -10.38 24.65
C ALA A 73 0.37 -11.54 25.01
N SER A 74 -0.35 -12.05 24.02
CA SER A 74 -1.11 -13.29 24.16
C SER A 74 -0.20 -14.51 24.13
N GLU A 75 -0.68 -15.62 24.68
CA GLU A 75 -0.01 -16.91 24.58
C GLU A 75 0.28 -17.30 23.11
N ALA A 76 -0.69 -17.09 22.21
CA ALA A 76 -0.54 -17.34 20.78
C ALA A 76 0.63 -16.54 20.14
N THR A 77 0.82 -15.27 20.55
CA THR A 77 1.94 -14.46 20.07
C THR A 77 3.27 -15.00 20.59
N LEU A 78 3.36 -15.34 21.89
CA LEU A 78 4.58 -15.88 22.49
C LEU A 78 4.96 -17.25 21.91
N GLU A 79 3.99 -18.11 21.67
CA GLU A 79 4.18 -19.39 20.99
C GLU A 79 4.66 -19.20 19.53
N ASN A 80 4.10 -18.22 18.82
CA ASN A 80 4.54 -17.88 17.47
C ASN A 80 5.99 -17.44 17.48
N ILE A 81 6.40 -16.57 18.40
CA ILE A 81 7.81 -16.14 18.54
C ILE A 81 8.70 -17.35 18.77
N LYS A 82 8.39 -18.19 19.76
CA LYS A 82 9.18 -19.39 20.09
C LYS A 82 9.28 -20.36 18.90
N SER A 83 8.19 -20.53 18.16
CA SER A 83 8.13 -21.46 17.03
C SER A 83 9.07 -21.10 15.88
N LEU A 84 9.49 -19.83 15.76
CA LEU A 84 10.41 -19.37 14.71
C LEU A 84 11.79 -20.05 14.77
N GLU A 85 12.18 -20.64 15.90
CA GLU A 85 13.38 -21.47 15.99
C GLU A 85 13.29 -22.74 15.13
N ASN A 86 12.06 -23.24 14.92
CA ASN A 86 11.86 -24.46 14.16
C ASN A 86 12.02 -24.22 12.65
N LYS A 87 12.72 -25.12 11.97
CA LYS A 87 12.93 -25.07 10.49
C LYS A 87 11.63 -25.13 9.68
N ASP A 88 10.58 -25.72 10.24
CA ASP A 88 9.26 -25.89 9.62
C ASP A 88 8.30 -24.71 9.93
N THR A 89 8.80 -23.64 10.53
CA THR A 89 8.07 -22.41 10.77
C THR A 89 8.49 -21.31 9.80
N PHE A 90 7.51 -20.68 9.18
CA PHE A 90 7.67 -19.61 8.19
C PHE A 90 6.88 -18.38 8.57
N THR A 91 7.21 -17.23 7.97
CA THR A 91 6.47 -15.99 8.20
C THR A 91 5.70 -15.55 6.96
N VAL A 92 4.59 -14.87 7.21
CA VAL A 92 3.88 -14.02 6.23
C VAL A 92 4.00 -12.61 6.75
N THR A 93 4.54 -11.70 5.95
CA THR A 93 4.95 -10.38 6.44
C THR A 93 4.24 -9.24 5.71
N THR A 94 3.84 -8.24 6.45
CA THR A 94 3.46 -6.93 5.90
C THR A 94 4.25 -5.82 6.60
N GLY A 95 4.64 -4.78 5.85
CA GLY A 95 5.31 -3.60 6.40
C GLY A 95 4.38 -2.39 6.45
N HIS A 96 4.55 -1.54 7.45
CA HIS A 96 3.86 -0.26 7.53
C HIS A 96 4.69 0.78 8.27
N GLN A 97 4.53 2.06 7.87
CA GLN A 97 5.09 3.21 8.60
C GLN A 97 4.40 3.37 9.97
N LEU A 98 5.05 4.08 10.88
CA LEU A 98 4.56 4.32 12.23
C LEU A 98 3.56 5.48 12.28
N ASN A 99 2.54 5.42 11.42
CA ASN A 99 1.53 6.46 11.35
C ASN A 99 0.81 6.66 12.68
N LEU A 100 0.61 7.92 13.05
CA LEU A 100 -0.12 8.29 14.25
C LEU A 100 -1.49 7.59 14.28
N PHE A 101 -1.78 6.89 15.38
CA PHE A 101 -2.99 6.11 15.62
C PHE A 101 -3.37 5.21 14.44
N THR A 102 -2.39 4.45 13.93
CA THR A 102 -2.44 3.58 12.74
C THR A 102 -2.62 4.27 11.39
N GLY A 103 -2.83 5.57 11.35
CA GLY A 103 -3.08 6.30 10.11
C GLY A 103 -4.35 5.84 9.38
N PRO A 104 -4.26 5.54 8.07
CA PRO A 104 -5.42 5.13 7.28
C PRO A 104 -5.92 3.70 7.57
N LEU A 105 -7.18 3.43 7.27
CA LEU A 105 -7.85 2.13 7.44
C LEU A 105 -7.09 0.94 6.86
N TYR A 106 -6.34 1.13 5.77
CA TYR A 106 -5.64 0.03 5.11
C TYR A 106 -4.53 -0.59 5.98
N PHE A 107 -4.13 0.07 7.08
CA PHE A 107 -3.29 -0.56 8.11
C PHE A 107 -3.96 -1.85 8.64
N LEU A 108 -5.23 -1.75 9.05
CA LEU A 108 -5.98 -2.91 9.53
C LEU A 108 -6.07 -3.99 8.45
N TYR A 109 -6.31 -3.58 7.21
CA TYR A 109 -6.46 -4.52 6.08
C TYR A 109 -5.15 -5.28 5.80
N LYS A 110 -4.00 -4.61 5.89
CA LYS A 110 -2.69 -5.25 5.79
C LYS A 110 -2.50 -6.33 6.85
N ILE A 111 -2.71 -5.97 8.10
CA ILE A 111 -2.52 -6.88 9.25
C ILE A 111 -3.49 -8.07 9.15
N ILE A 112 -4.76 -7.81 8.89
CA ILE A 112 -5.78 -8.86 8.79
C ILE A 112 -5.52 -9.78 7.59
N SER A 113 -5.11 -9.24 6.43
CA SER A 113 -4.71 -10.07 5.29
C SER A 113 -3.54 -10.99 5.64
N THR A 114 -2.58 -10.50 6.44
CA THR A 114 -1.42 -11.27 6.90
C THR A 114 -1.82 -12.40 7.84
N ILE A 115 -2.70 -12.11 8.80
CA ILE A 115 -3.26 -13.09 9.73
C ILE A 115 -4.04 -14.16 8.97
N ASN A 116 -4.98 -13.75 8.10
CA ASN A 116 -5.84 -14.65 7.37
C ASN A 116 -5.05 -15.55 6.41
N LEU A 117 -4.01 -15.02 5.76
CA LEU A 117 -3.15 -15.84 4.91
C LEU A 117 -2.38 -16.88 5.73
N SER A 118 -1.84 -16.48 6.88
CA SER A 118 -1.13 -17.42 7.77
C SER A 118 -2.03 -18.56 8.23
N GLU A 119 -3.28 -18.28 8.60
CA GLU A 119 -4.27 -19.29 8.97
C GLU A 119 -4.64 -20.19 7.77
N THR A 120 -4.90 -19.59 6.59
CA THR A 120 -5.20 -20.37 5.37
C THR A 120 -4.05 -21.31 5.00
N LEU A 121 -2.80 -20.86 5.12
CA LEU A 121 -1.64 -21.71 4.86
C LEU A 121 -1.48 -22.82 5.89
N ALA A 122 -1.78 -22.55 7.16
CA ALA A 122 -1.75 -23.58 8.21
C ALA A 122 -2.78 -24.69 7.96
N GLU A 123 -3.98 -24.36 7.46
CA GLU A 123 -4.97 -25.34 7.04
C GLU A 123 -4.50 -26.19 5.85
N GLN A 124 -3.81 -25.58 4.88
CA GLN A 124 -3.34 -26.26 3.67
C GLN A 124 -2.06 -27.07 3.88
N PHE A 125 -1.21 -26.67 4.82
CA PHE A 125 0.07 -27.30 5.13
C PHE A 125 0.21 -27.67 6.61
N PRO A 126 -0.54 -28.65 7.11
CA PRO A 126 -0.69 -28.92 8.56
C PRO A 126 0.61 -29.34 9.28
N LEU A 127 1.66 -29.75 8.52
CA LEU A 127 2.98 -30.06 9.08
C LEU A 127 3.90 -28.85 9.20
N LYS A 128 3.44 -27.68 8.81
CA LYS A 128 4.19 -26.41 8.85
C LYS A 128 3.46 -25.41 9.73
N ARG A 129 4.19 -24.44 10.27
CA ARG A 129 3.63 -23.32 11.01
C ARG A 129 3.87 -22.00 10.27
N PHE A 130 2.86 -21.12 10.29
CA PHE A 130 2.92 -19.83 9.61
C PHE A 130 2.62 -18.73 10.61
N VAL A 131 3.57 -17.81 10.75
CA VAL A 131 3.53 -16.73 11.73
C VAL A 131 3.23 -15.41 11.01
N PRO A 132 2.12 -14.73 11.35
CA PRO A 132 1.84 -13.40 10.81
C PRO A 132 2.79 -12.38 11.45
N VAL A 133 3.50 -11.60 10.61
CA VAL A 133 4.46 -10.60 11.06
C VAL A 133 4.10 -9.21 10.55
N TYR A 134 4.06 -8.24 11.45
CA TYR A 134 4.06 -6.83 11.14
C TYR A 134 5.48 -6.26 11.29
N TRP A 135 6.07 -5.87 10.17
CA TRP A 135 7.33 -5.15 10.10
C TRP A 135 7.08 -3.67 10.33
N MET A 136 7.55 -3.12 11.42
CA MET A 136 7.52 -1.68 11.69
C MET A 136 8.62 -0.97 10.91
N ALA A 137 8.27 0.09 10.19
CA ALA A 137 9.24 0.91 9.47
C ALA A 137 9.88 1.97 10.40
N THR A 138 10.52 1.52 11.48
CA THR A 138 11.05 2.35 12.57
C THR A 138 12.20 3.24 12.14
N GLU A 139 12.98 2.82 11.14
CA GLU A 139 14.10 3.58 10.59
C GLU A 139 13.70 4.65 9.57
N ASP A 140 12.41 4.78 9.23
CA ASP A 140 11.95 5.85 8.34
C ASP A 140 12.22 7.22 8.96
N HIS A 141 12.32 8.26 8.14
CA HIS A 141 12.58 9.64 8.57
C HIS A 141 11.53 10.63 8.08
N ASP A 142 10.51 10.14 7.35
CA ASP A 142 9.50 10.98 6.72
C ASP A 142 8.35 11.27 7.71
N PHE A 143 8.66 12.12 8.71
CA PHE A 143 7.74 12.43 9.79
C PHE A 143 6.44 13.09 9.30
N GLU A 144 6.51 13.94 8.28
CA GLU A 144 5.37 14.64 7.72
C GLU A 144 4.30 13.71 7.12
N GLU A 145 4.69 12.51 6.70
CA GLU A 145 3.77 11.49 6.20
C GLU A 145 3.02 10.78 7.33
N ILE A 146 3.60 10.69 8.52
CA ILE A 146 3.11 9.85 9.62
C ILE A 146 2.55 10.61 10.81
N ASN A 147 2.80 11.92 10.90
CA ASN A 147 2.50 12.76 12.07
C ASN A 147 1.01 13.07 12.25
N TYR A 148 0.13 12.49 11.46
CA TYR A 148 -1.31 12.75 11.55
C TYR A 148 -2.18 11.56 11.19
N PHE A 149 -3.42 11.62 11.62
CA PHE A 149 -4.52 10.81 11.07
C PHE A 149 -5.76 11.69 10.82
N LYS A 150 -6.69 11.19 10.01
CA LYS A 150 -7.95 11.90 9.74
C LYS A 150 -9.06 11.29 10.58
N PHE A 151 -9.80 12.13 11.30
CA PHE A 151 -10.94 11.73 12.10
C PHE A 151 -12.12 12.65 11.78
N LYS A 152 -13.24 12.08 11.33
CA LYS A 152 -14.43 12.83 10.90
C LYS A 152 -14.13 13.98 9.93
N GLY A 153 -13.24 13.71 8.97
CA GLY A 153 -12.81 14.67 7.94
C GLY A 153 -11.79 15.72 8.38
N LYS A 154 -11.38 15.75 9.65
CA LYS A 154 -10.37 16.68 10.19
C LYS A 154 -9.05 15.93 10.43
N LYS A 155 -7.93 16.64 10.28
CA LYS A 155 -6.63 16.14 10.70
C LYS A 155 -6.46 16.27 12.21
N VAL A 156 -6.00 15.21 12.85
CA VAL A 156 -5.43 15.22 14.20
C VAL A 156 -3.92 15.09 13.98
N THR A 157 -3.15 16.10 14.32
CA THR A 157 -1.74 16.23 13.98
C THR A 157 -0.88 16.28 15.24
N TRP A 158 0.28 15.68 15.17
CA TRP A 158 1.34 15.78 16.16
C TRP A 158 2.50 16.58 15.58
N ASP A 159 2.76 17.75 16.17
CA ASP A 159 3.83 18.64 15.73
C ASP A 159 4.99 18.59 16.72
N ARG A 160 6.20 18.42 16.21
CA ARG A 160 7.46 18.45 16.97
C ARG A 160 8.64 18.72 16.04
N PRO A 161 9.78 19.22 16.56
CA PRO A 161 11.05 19.12 15.85
C PRO A 161 11.37 17.66 15.53
N HIS A 162 11.86 17.38 14.33
CA HIS A 162 12.11 16.01 13.90
C HIS A 162 13.42 15.87 13.12
N GLY A 163 13.99 14.66 13.18
CA GLY A 163 15.20 14.24 12.50
C GLY A 163 15.57 12.83 12.94
N GLY A 164 16.27 12.09 12.11
CA GLY A 164 16.66 10.70 12.40
C GLY A 164 15.52 9.69 12.21
N ALA A 165 15.68 8.53 12.83
CA ALA A 165 14.73 7.42 12.73
C ALA A 165 13.47 7.69 13.57
N VAL A 166 12.30 7.69 12.92
CA VAL A 166 11.02 8.05 13.58
C VAL A 166 10.65 7.12 14.74
N GLY A 167 11.05 5.84 14.66
CA GLY A 167 10.79 4.88 15.74
C GLY A 167 11.44 5.25 17.07
N ARG A 168 12.55 5.98 17.02
CA ARG A 168 13.32 6.43 18.20
C ARG A 168 12.77 7.73 18.83
N PHE A 169 11.75 8.34 18.22
CA PHE A 169 11.20 9.60 18.71
C PHE A 169 10.53 9.45 20.07
N SER A 170 10.89 10.34 21.01
CA SER A 170 10.13 10.51 22.26
C SER A 170 8.73 11.03 21.97
N LEU A 171 7.78 10.72 22.84
CA LEU A 171 6.37 11.09 22.68
C LEU A 171 6.03 12.47 23.27
N GLU A 172 7.00 13.37 23.31
CA GLU A 172 6.82 14.74 23.78
C GLU A 172 5.73 15.45 22.97
N GLY A 173 4.85 16.18 23.64
CA GLY A 173 3.71 16.90 23.04
C GLY A 173 2.46 16.03 22.82
N MET A 174 2.53 14.70 22.97
CA MET A 174 1.38 13.83 22.72
C MET A 174 0.24 14.00 23.71
N GLN A 175 0.49 14.50 24.93
CA GLN A 175 -0.57 14.86 25.90
C GLN A 175 -1.55 15.89 25.33
N ASN A 176 -1.07 16.85 24.55
CA ASN A 176 -1.93 17.88 23.93
C ASN A 176 -2.78 17.26 22.80
N VAL A 177 -2.20 16.36 22.00
CA VAL A 177 -2.90 15.63 20.95
C VAL A 177 -3.99 14.75 21.57
N PHE A 178 -3.68 14.02 22.63
CA PHE A 178 -4.62 13.22 23.40
C PHE A 178 -5.80 14.06 23.90
N THR A 179 -5.53 15.18 24.56
CA THR A 179 -6.56 16.07 25.10
C THR A 179 -7.49 16.62 24.00
N SER A 180 -6.93 16.90 22.83
CA SER A 180 -7.71 17.39 21.67
C SER A 180 -8.54 16.26 21.02
N PHE A 181 -7.98 15.06 20.92
CA PHE A 181 -8.64 13.92 20.29
C PHE A 181 -9.74 13.33 21.17
N SER A 182 -9.49 13.15 22.47
CA SER A 182 -10.46 12.57 23.43
C SER A 182 -11.76 13.36 23.49
N LYS A 183 -11.69 14.71 23.40
CA LYS A 183 -12.88 15.58 23.35
C LYS A 183 -13.78 15.32 22.13
N GLN A 184 -13.23 14.78 21.04
CA GLN A 184 -13.97 14.50 19.81
C GLN A 184 -14.60 13.10 19.78
N LEU A 185 -14.17 12.19 20.67
CA LEU A 185 -14.65 10.81 20.72
C LEU A 185 -16.05 10.68 21.32
N GLY A 186 -16.39 11.51 22.33
CA GLY A 186 -17.62 11.37 23.13
C GLY A 186 -17.44 10.40 24.29
N ASP A 187 -18.55 9.88 24.82
CA ASP A 187 -18.63 9.13 26.07
C ASP A 187 -19.14 7.68 25.94
N SER A 188 -19.33 7.20 24.72
CA SER A 188 -19.74 5.82 24.48
C SER A 188 -18.68 4.82 24.99
N LYS A 189 -19.08 3.57 25.27
CA LYS A 189 -18.14 2.50 25.66
C LYS A 189 -16.96 2.37 24.67
N ASN A 190 -17.23 2.47 23.38
CA ASN A 190 -16.19 2.41 22.36
C ASN A 190 -15.30 3.66 22.34
N ALA A 191 -15.87 4.84 22.67
CA ALA A 191 -15.12 6.08 22.81
C ALA A 191 -14.14 6.02 23.98
N VAL A 192 -14.59 5.50 25.12
CA VAL A 192 -13.74 5.27 26.31
C VAL A 192 -12.57 4.33 25.95
N TYR A 193 -12.86 3.20 25.30
CA TYR A 193 -11.82 2.26 24.87
C TYR A 193 -10.78 2.92 23.94
N LEU A 194 -11.23 3.69 22.93
CA LEU A 194 -10.31 4.38 22.01
C LEU A 194 -9.48 5.46 22.72
N SER A 195 -10.08 6.16 23.68
CA SER A 195 -9.38 7.14 24.52
C SER A 195 -8.27 6.47 25.35
N GLU A 196 -8.59 5.39 26.04
CA GLU A 196 -7.64 4.60 26.82
C GLU A 196 -6.53 4.00 25.95
N LEU A 197 -6.89 3.46 24.77
CA LEU A 197 -5.92 2.91 23.82
C LEU A 197 -4.91 3.97 23.38
N PHE A 198 -5.39 5.19 23.05
CA PHE A 198 -4.54 6.30 22.66
C PHE A 198 -3.65 6.75 23.83
N GLU A 199 -4.22 6.93 25.02
CA GLU A 199 -3.49 7.36 26.22
C GLU A 199 -2.38 6.38 26.58
N LYS A 200 -2.70 5.09 26.69
CA LYS A 200 -1.72 4.05 27.02
C LYS A 200 -0.61 3.92 25.96
N ALA A 201 -0.92 4.17 24.70
CA ALA A 201 0.06 4.13 23.62
C ALA A 201 0.96 5.38 23.59
N TYR A 202 0.37 6.57 23.64
CA TYR A 202 1.12 7.78 23.33
C TYR A 202 1.46 8.66 24.53
N VAL A 203 0.87 8.39 25.69
CA VAL A 203 1.17 9.13 26.92
C VAL A 203 1.97 8.27 27.90
N SER A 204 1.76 6.93 27.86
CA SER A 204 2.39 6.02 28.83
C SER A 204 3.63 5.30 28.29
N GLN A 205 3.84 5.24 26.97
CA GLN A 205 5.06 4.66 26.37
C GLN A 205 6.15 5.73 26.23
N THR A 206 7.38 5.30 25.92
CA THR A 206 8.57 6.19 25.85
C THR A 206 8.93 6.60 24.44
N SER A 207 8.60 5.77 23.43
CA SER A 207 8.96 6.01 22.03
C SER A 207 7.79 5.74 21.06
N LEU A 208 7.91 6.26 19.84
CA LEU A 208 6.92 6.03 18.79
C LEU A 208 6.86 4.55 18.37
N SER A 209 7.99 3.83 18.40
CA SER A 209 8.00 2.39 18.13
C SER A 209 7.25 1.61 19.21
N GLU A 210 7.44 1.93 20.50
CA GLU A 210 6.69 1.31 21.58
C GLU A 210 5.19 1.62 21.51
N ALA A 211 4.83 2.87 21.23
CA ALA A 211 3.44 3.28 21.04
C ALA A 211 2.75 2.52 19.90
N THR A 212 3.42 2.41 18.76
CA THR A 212 2.90 1.70 17.58
C THR A 212 2.76 0.20 17.88
N ARG A 213 3.76 -0.40 18.53
CA ARG A 213 3.72 -1.80 18.96
C ARG A 213 2.56 -2.04 19.94
N TYR A 214 2.38 -1.14 20.91
CA TYR A 214 1.29 -1.25 21.88
C TYR A 214 -0.08 -1.30 21.17
N ILE A 215 -0.35 -0.34 20.26
CA ILE A 215 -1.63 -0.29 19.53
C ILE A 215 -1.84 -1.55 18.68
N ALA A 216 -0.83 -1.96 17.92
CA ALA A 216 -0.95 -3.13 17.06
C ALA A 216 -1.13 -4.42 17.89
N ASN A 217 -0.44 -4.53 19.04
CA ASN A 217 -0.64 -5.64 19.96
C ASN A 217 -2.08 -5.66 20.52
N GLU A 218 -2.57 -4.54 21.05
CA GLU A 218 -3.92 -4.47 21.62
C GLU A 218 -5.02 -4.80 20.60
N LEU A 219 -4.87 -4.38 19.35
CA LEU A 219 -5.85 -4.65 18.30
C LEU A 219 -5.82 -6.11 17.80
N PHE A 220 -4.65 -6.76 17.79
CA PHE A 220 -4.45 -8.02 17.06
C PHE A 220 -3.82 -9.16 17.87
N LYS A 221 -3.44 -8.97 19.14
CA LYS A 221 -2.80 -10.01 19.97
C LYS A 221 -3.56 -11.34 20.01
N MET A 222 -4.90 -11.31 19.95
CA MET A 222 -5.72 -12.53 19.95
C MET A 222 -5.48 -13.45 18.75
N TYR A 223 -4.89 -12.91 17.68
CA TYR A 223 -4.63 -13.63 16.42
C TYR A 223 -3.15 -14.03 16.27
N GLY A 224 -2.36 -13.94 17.34
CA GLY A 224 -0.95 -14.36 17.31
C GLY A 224 -0.03 -13.49 16.45
N LEU A 225 -0.39 -12.24 16.17
CA LEU A 225 0.45 -11.31 15.43
C LEU A 225 1.78 -11.07 16.13
N VAL A 226 2.89 -11.21 15.42
CA VAL A 226 4.23 -10.84 15.86
C VAL A 226 4.60 -9.48 15.25
N ILE A 227 5.03 -8.54 16.08
CA ILE A 227 5.39 -7.18 15.68
C ILE A 227 6.91 -7.07 15.83
N LEU A 228 7.60 -6.85 14.70
CA LEU A 228 9.04 -6.79 14.63
C LEU A 228 9.51 -5.35 14.44
N ASP A 229 10.40 -4.90 15.32
CA ASP A 229 11.26 -3.75 15.10
C ASP A 229 12.62 -4.23 14.60
N ALA A 230 12.95 -3.91 13.37
CA ALA A 230 14.20 -4.33 12.76
C ALA A 230 15.36 -3.34 12.99
N ASP A 231 15.12 -2.23 13.69
CA ASP A 231 16.18 -1.30 14.15
C ASP A 231 16.88 -1.85 15.39
N ASP A 232 17.45 -3.06 15.24
CA ASP A 232 18.21 -3.78 16.27
C ASP A 232 19.58 -4.17 15.71
N GLN A 233 20.65 -3.85 16.43
CA GLN A 233 22.03 -4.09 16.00
C GLN A 233 22.31 -5.56 15.68
N ARG A 234 21.75 -6.50 16.45
CA ARG A 234 21.94 -7.95 16.23
C ARG A 234 21.37 -8.39 14.89
N LEU A 235 20.18 -7.90 14.54
CA LEU A 235 19.56 -8.18 13.24
C LEU A 235 20.34 -7.52 12.10
N LYS A 236 20.81 -6.29 12.29
CA LYS A 236 21.64 -5.59 11.30
C LYS A 236 23.00 -6.24 11.11
N ASN A 237 23.57 -6.84 12.15
CA ASN A 237 24.80 -7.64 12.03
C ASN A 237 24.64 -8.83 11.08
N ILE A 238 23.45 -9.46 11.06
CA ILE A 238 23.15 -10.54 10.10
C ILE A 238 23.14 -9.99 8.66
N PHE A 239 22.71 -8.75 8.49
CA PHE A 239 22.65 -8.09 7.18
C PHE A 239 23.94 -7.37 6.79
N ALA A 240 24.90 -7.20 7.70
CA ALA A 240 26.15 -6.48 7.47
C ALA A 240 26.96 -6.97 6.26
N PRO A 241 27.03 -8.28 5.93
CA PRO A 241 27.71 -8.73 4.71
C PRO A 241 27.10 -8.15 3.42
N VAL A 242 25.77 -8.00 3.35
CA VAL A 242 25.09 -7.39 2.20
C VAL A 242 25.30 -5.88 2.17
N MET A 243 25.28 -5.20 3.33
CA MET A 243 25.61 -3.78 3.41
C MET A 243 27.05 -3.50 2.99
N LYS A 244 28.00 -4.39 3.33
CA LYS A 244 29.39 -4.31 2.90
C LYS A 244 29.52 -4.44 1.38
N ASP A 245 28.82 -5.40 0.78
CA ASP A 245 28.78 -5.55 -0.68
C ASP A 245 28.24 -4.31 -1.37
N GLU A 246 27.14 -3.75 -0.85
CA GLU A 246 26.56 -2.50 -1.37
C GLU A 246 27.55 -1.32 -1.33
N LEU A 247 28.25 -1.13 -0.21
CA LEU A 247 29.26 -0.07 -0.06
C LEU A 247 30.42 -0.24 -1.06
N LEU A 248 30.83 -1.48 -1.32
CA LEU A 248 32.00 -1.76 -2.15
C LEU A 248 31.70 -1.89 -3.64
N HIS A 249 30.57 -2.49 -4.00
CA HIS A 249 30.26 -2.93 -5.36
C HIS A 249 29.00 -2.27 -5.94
N LYS A 250 28.18 -1.59 -5.11
CA LYS A 250 26.94 -0.93 -5.54
C LYS A 250 26.01 -1.89 -6.29
N THR A 251 25.94 -3.14 -5.82
CA THR A 251 25.26 -4.26 -6.51
C THR A 251 23.79 -3.97 -6.73
N SER A 252 23.11 -3.34 -5.76
CA SER A 252 21.71 -2.99 -5.89
C SER A 252 21.47 -1.97 -7.00
N TRP A 253 22.34 -0.94 -7.13
CA TRP A 253 22.22 0.09 -8.16
C TRP A 253 22.30 -0.51 -9.58
N SER A 254 23.32 -1.34 -9.84
CA SER A 254 23.53 -1.92 -11.18
C SER A 254 22.36 -2.82 -11.60
N THR A 255 21.92 -3.71 -10.70
CA THR A 255 20.87 -4.69 -11.00
C THR A 255 19.48 -4.05 -11.11
N VAL A 256 19.12 -3.16 -10.17
CA VAL A 256 17.81 -2.52 -10.15
C VAL A 256 17.67 -1.48 -11.25
N SER A 257 18.76 -0.77 -11.64
CA SER A 257 18.75 0.16 -12.78
C SER A 257 18.42 -0.54 -14.10
N ASN A 258 19.00 -1.72 -14.34
CA ASN A 258 18.72 -2.53 -15.52
C ASN A 258 17.24 -2.97 -15.55
N THR A 259 16.73 -3.49 -14.43
CA THR A 259 15.31 -3.88 -14.29
C THR A 259 14.39 -2.67 -14.51
N THR A 260 14.72 -1.54 -13.91
CA THR A 260 13.97 -0.28 -14.03
C THR A 260 13.90 0.20 -15.49
N THR A 261 15.02 0.11 -16.23
CA THR A 261 15.08 0.48 -17.65
C THR A 261 14.15 -0.38 -18.49
N ASN A 262 14.06 -1.67 -18.20
CA ASN A 262 13.16 -2.58 -18.91
C ASN A 262 11.69 -2.33 -18.56
N LEU A 263 11.36 -2.18 -17.27
CA LEU A 263 10.00 -1.89 -16.82
C LEU A 263 9.46 -0.56 -17.37
N LYS A 264 10.29 0.47 -17.50
CA LYS A 264 9.92 1.79 -18.05
C LYS A 264 9.35 1.73 -19.47
N LYS A 265 9.63 0.68 -20.23
CA LYS A 265 9.10 0.52 -21.59
C LYS A 265 7.58 0.35 -21.61
N GLU A 266 7.00 -0.22 -20.55
CA GLU A 266 5.56 -0.56 -20.49
C GLU A 266 4.84 0.01 -19.28
N TYR A 267 5.57 0.29 -18.18
CA TYR A 267 5.01 0.63 -16.86
C TYR A 267 5.62 1.90 -16.28
N LYS A 268 4.82 2.59 -15.48
CA LYS A 268 5.33 3.66 -14.62
C LYS A 268 6.16 3.03 -13.49
N VAL A 269 7.41 3.42 -13.38
CA VAL A 269 8.33 2.96 -12.35
C VAL A 269 8.04 3.67 -11.02
N GLN A 270 8.11 2.92 -9.92
CA GLN A 270 7.76 3.43 -8.60
C GLN A 270 8.95 4.05 -7.87
N VAL A 271 10.15 3.46 -7.98
CA VAL A 271 11.37 3.93 -7.31
C VAL A 271 12.56 3.94 -8.26
N ASN A 272 13.51 4.82 -8.01
CA ASN A 272 14.77 4.88 -8.74
C ASN A 272 15.93 4.57 -7.78
N PRO A 273 16.79 3.58 -8.07
CA PRO A 273 17.93 3.27 -7.22
C PRO A 273 18.95 4.41 -7.22
N ARG A 274 19.66 4.55 -6.10
CA ARG A 274 20.84 5.40 -5.96
C ARG A 274 22.08 4.54 -6.12
N GLU A 275 23.26 5.15 -6.27
CA GLU A 275 24.52 4.39 -6.35
C GLU A 275 24.76 3.55 -5.08
N ILE A 276 24.51 4.13 -3.90
CA ILE A 276 24.49 3.43 -2.61
C ILE A 276 23.08 3.58 -2.05
N ASN A 277 22.44 2.45 -1.76
CA ASN A 277 21.07 2.37 -1.28
C ASN A 277 21.00 2.20 0.25
N LEU A 278 21.95 2.80 0.94
CA LEU A 278 22.06 2.89 2.39
C LEU A 278 22.03 4.35 2.85
N PHE A 279 21.45 4.54 4.01
CA PHE A 279 21.54 5.77 4.80
C PHE A 279 22.44 5.53 6.00
N TYR A 280 23.01 6.60 6.52
CA TYR A 280 23.70 6.62 7.80
C TYR A 280 22.82 7.31 8.85
N LEU A 281 22.61 6.65 9.97
CA LEU A 281 21.80 7.13 11.09
C LEU A 281 22.69 7.78 12.14
N THR A 282 22.33 8.98 12.54
CA THR A 282 22.78 9.61 13.78
C THR A 282 21.60 9.74 14.74
N GLU A 283 21.80 10.31 15.91
CA GLU A 283 20.72 10.59 16.84
C GLU A 283 19.61 11.46 16.20
N ASN A 284 20.02 12.46 15.39
CA ASN A 284 19.13 13.50 14.88
C ASN A 284 19.02 13.53 13.33
N SER A 285 19.63 12.57 12.63
CA SER A 285 19.56 12.56 11.18
C SER A 285 19.59 11.15 10.60
N ARG A 286 19.01 11.00 9.41
CA ARG A 286 19.13 9.82 8.55
C ARG A 286 19.51 10.31 7.16
N GLU A 287 20.82 10.28 6.86
CA GLU A 287 21.38 10.90 5.68
C GLU A 287 22.01 9.88 4.72
N ARG A 288 22.02 10.20 3.43
CA ARG A 288 22.55 9.32 2.39
C ARG A 288 24.07 9.17 2.51
N ILE A 289 24.54 7.96 2.27
CA ILE A 289 25.96 7.67 2.08
C ILE A 289 26.28 7.92 0.61
N ILE A 290 27.27 8.74 0.32
CA ILE A 290 27.74 9.08 -1.03
C ILE A 290 29.21 8.71 -1.13
N GLU A 291 29.60 7.95 -2.15
CA GLU A 291 31.01 7.62 -2.41
C GLU A 291 31.53 8.44 -3.59
N ASN A 292 32.70 9.05 -3.41
CA ASN A 292 33.43 9.73 -4.47
C ASN A 292 34.93 9.50 -4.30
N GLN A 293 35.57 8.92 -5.32
CA GLN A 293 37.02 8.66 -5.37
C GLN A 293 37.58 7.91 -4.13
N GLY A 294 36.81 6.96 -3.60
CA GLY A 294 37.19 6.14 -2.44
C GLY A 294 36.94 6.79 -1.07
N GLN A 295 36.34 7.97 -1.05
CA GLN A 295 35.84 8.61 0.17
C GLN A 295 34.31 8.48 0.27
N TYR A 296 33.83 8.18 1.46
CA TYR A 296 32.41 8.07 1.80
C TYR A 296 32.00 9.28 2.64
N THR A 297 31.11 10.09 2.10
CA THR A 297 30.56 11.28 2.77
C THR A 297 29.12 11.03 3.19
N ILE A 298 28.76 11.49 4.39
CA ILE A 298 27.38 11.48 4.85
C ILE A 298 26.74 12.80 4.49
N HIS A 299 25.75 12.75 3.60
CA HIS A 299 25.13 13.95 3.04
C HIS A 299 24.60 14.87 4.14
N ASN A 300 24.70 16.20 3.95
CA ASN A 300 24.30 17.23 4.92
C ASN A 300 24.99 17.13 6.30
N THR A 301 26.15 16.48 6.40
CA THR A 301 26.96 16.41 7.62
C THR A 301 28.45 16.61 7.32
N ASP A 302 29.27 16.78 8.35
CA ASP A 302 30.75 16.86 8.22
C ASP A 302 31.44 15.48 8.32
N LEU A 303 30.65 14.39 8.34
CA LEU A 303 31.20 13.04 8.46
C LEU A 303 31.76 12.56 7.13
N ILE A 304 33.05 12.23 7.12
CA ILE A 304 33.80 11.70 5.99
C ILE A 304 34.57 10.46 6.47
N PHE A 305 34.46 9.38 5.72
CA PHE A 305 35.16 8.13 5.99
C PHE A 305 36.00 7.72 4.78
N SER A 306 37.17 7.21 5.00
CA SER A 306 37.88 6.40 4.01
C SER A 306 37.17 5.03 3.86
N LYS A 307 37.53 4.27 2.82
CA LYS A 307 37.02 2.91 2.62
C LYS A 307 37.28 2.00 3.84
N ALA A 308 38.46 2.12 4.49
CA ALA A 308 38.76 1.29 5.65
C ALA A 308 37.93 1.71 6.88
N GLU A 309 37.72 3.01 7.07
CA GLU A 309 36.97 3.56 8.19
C GLU A 309 35.47 3.21 8.08
N ILE A 310 34.84 3.36 6.91
CA ILE A 310 33.40 3.05 6.75
C ILE A 310 33.12 1.55 6.96
N LEU A 311 34.06 0.67 6.55
CA LEU A 311 33.93 -0.76 6.77
C LEU A 311 34.10 -1.14 8.25
N LYS A 312 35.03 -0.48 8.95
CA LYS A 312 35.20 -0.67 10.39
C LYS A 312 34.00 -0.11 11.17
N GLU A 313 33.45 1.00 10.71
CA GLU A 313 32.20 1.58 11.26
C GLU A 313 31.03 0.62 11.09
N LEU A 314 30.88 0.01 9.91
CA LEU A 314 29.84 -1.00 9.68
C LEU A 314 30.01 -2.24 10.58
N GLU A 315 31.24 -2.70 10.79
CA GLU A 315 31.54 -3.85 11.65
C GLU A 315 31.20 -3.58 13.13
N ASN A 316 31.50 -2.39 13.63
CA ASN A 316 31.31 -2.04 15.03
C ASN A 316 29.92 -1.46 15.34
N HIS A 317 29.30 -0.79 14.38
CA HIS A 317 28.08 0.01 14.53
C HIS A 317 27.11 -0.21 13.35
N SER A 318 26.77 -1.46 13.09
CA SER A 318 25.82 -1.81 12.01
C SER A 318 24.44 -1.14 12.19
N ASP A 319 24.06 -0.80 13.43
CA ASP A 319 22.85 -0.06 13.80
C ASP A 319 22.81 1.36 13.25
N ARG A 320 23.95 1.91 12.81
CA ARG A 320 24.03 3.21 12.15
C ARG A 320 23.80 3.15 10.64
N PHE A 321 23.72 1.96 10.05
CA PHE A 321 23.46 1.78 8.63
C PHE A 321 22.00 1.35 8.42
N SER A 322 21.29 2.11 7.60
CA SER A 322 19.86 1.92 7.39
C SER A 322 19.54 1.69 5.91
N PRO A 323 18.96 0.53 5.55
CA PRO A 323 18.57 0.26 4.18
C PRO A 323 17.43 1.18 3.73
N ASN A 324 17.53 1.70 2.50
CA ASN A 324 16.45 2.45 1.88
C ASN A 324 15.37 1.51 1.31
N VAL A 325 14.40 2.06 0.58
CA VAL A 325 13.29 1.33 -0.04
C VAL A 325 13.75 0.20 -0.99
N ILE A 326 14.96 0.26 -1.55
CA ILE A 326 15.54 -0.78 -2.43
C ILE A 326 16.10 -1.95 -1.61
N MET A 327 16.80 -1.68 -0.51
CA MET A 327 17.49 -2.70 0.27
C MET A 327 16.67 -3.21 1.48
N ARG A 328 15.72 -2.42 1.97
CA ARG A 328 14.86 -2.87 3.08
C ARG A 328 14.12 -4.19 2.79
N PRO A 329 13.57 -4.43 1.58
CA PRO A 329 13.00 -5.72 1.23
C PRO A 329 13.97 -6.89 1.37
N LEU A 330 15.21 -6.71 0.94
CA LEU A 330 16.24 -7.73 1.05
C LEU A 330 16.63 -7.98 2.52
N TYR A 331 16.77 -6.91 3.32
CA TYR A 331 17.01 -7.01 4.76
C TYR A 331 15.93 -7.87 5.44
N GLN A 332 14.66 -7.62 5.13
CA GLN A 332 13.54 -8.43 5.63
C GLN A 332 13.71 -9.92 5.30
N GLU A 333 14.07 -10.26 4.07
CA GLU A 333 14.19 -11.64 3.61
C GLU A 333 15.44 -12.34 4.14
N VAL A 334 16.46 -11.60 4.54
CA VAL A 334 17.66 -12.13 5.19
C VAL A 334 17.40 -12.52 6.64
N ILE A 335 16.58 -11.76 7.37
CA ILE A 335 16.35 -12.00 8.80
C ILE A 335 15.06 -12.77 9.11
N LEU A 336 14.12 -12.88 8.15
CA LEU A 336 12.87 -13.61 8.32
C LEU A 336 12.79 -14.83 7.41
N PRO A 337 12.30 -15.99 7.90
CA PRO A 337 11.95 -17.14 7.05
C PRO A 337 10.65 -16.86 6.28
N ASN A 338 10.65 -15.76 5.52
CA ASN A 338 9.44 -15.20 4.94
C ASN A 338 9.07 -15.88 3.64
N LEU A 339 7.79 -16.24 3.48
CA LEU A 339 7.26 -16.81 2.25
C LEU A 339 6.58 -15.78 1.38
N CYS A 340 5.92 -14.79 2.01
CA CYS A 340 5.05 -13.87 1.32
C CYS A 340 5.13 -12.47 1.93
N TYR A 341 5.27 -11.47 1.06
CA TYR A 341 5.11 -10.06 1.41
C TYR A 341 3.73 -9.57 0.96
N ILE A 342 2.93 -9.10 1.91
CA ILE A 342 1.62 -8.50 1.65
C ILE A 342 1.75 -6.99 1.63
N GLY A 343 1.51 -6.39 0.46
CA GLY A 343 1.67 -4.95 0.25
C GLY A 343 0.52 -4.31 -0.50
N GLY A 344 0.47 -2.98 -0.47
CA GLY A 344 -0.39 -2.20 -1.35
C GLY A 344 0.16 -2.15 -2.78
N GLY A 345 -0.64 -1.68 -3.74
CA GLY A 345 -0.23 -1.67 -5.15
C GLY A 345 1.07 -0.89 -5.42
N GLY A 346 1.33 0.22 -4.71
CA GLY A 346 2.59 0.95 -4.83
C GLY A 346 3.78 0.18 -4.29
N GLU A 347 3.57 -0.59 -3.20
CA GLU A 347 4.60 -1.43 -2.60
C GLU A 347 4.97 -2.60 -3.54
N LEU A 348 3.97 -3.33 -4.03
CA LEU A 348 4.22 -4.41 -4.99
C LEU A 348 4.92 -3.89 -6.26
N ALA A 349 4.56 -2.70 -6.72
CA ALA A 349 5.17 -2.11 -7.91
C ALA A 349 6.67 -1.86 -7.75
N TYR A 350 7.17 -1.45 -6.57
CA TYR A 350 8.62 -1.36 -6.38
C TYR A 350 9.25 -2.73 -6.07
N TRP A 351 8.58 -3.65 -5.39
CA TRP A 351 9.08 -5.00 -5.19
C TRP A 351 9.36 -5.71 -6.52
N LEU A 352 8.49 -5.55 -7.51
CA LEU A 352 8.70 -6.10 -8.87
C LEU A 352 9.97 -5.57 -9.57
N GLN A 353 10.57 -4.47 -9.09
CA GLN A 353 11.85 -3.99 -9.58
C GLN A 353 13.06 -4.75 -8.99
N LEU A 354 12.88 -5.55 -7.93
CA LEU A 354 13.96 -6.05 -7.08
C LEU A 354 14.37 -7.50 -7.36
N LYS A 355 13.58 -8.30 -8.08
CA LYS A 355 13.84 -9.73 -8.28
C LYS A 355 15.26 -10.03 -8.77
N ALA A 356 15.75 -9.27 -9.76
CA ALA A 356 17.11 -9.47 -10.28
C ALA A 356 18.19 -9.23 -9.21
N TYR A 357 17.98 -8.26 -8.31
CA TYR A 357 18.88 -8.01 -7.19
C TYR A 357 18.90 -9.19 -6.21
N PHE A 358 17.74 -9.72 -5.84
CA PHE A 358 17.63 -10.92 -5.00
C PHE A 358 18.34 -12.12 -5.59
N ASN A 359 18.18 -12.35 -6.89
CA ASN A 359 18.89 -13.42 -7.61
C ASN A 359 20.41 -13.23 -7.55
N THR A 360 20.91 -12.01 -7.73
CA THR A 360 22.35 -11.70 -7.70
C THR A 360 22.97 -12.00 -6.34
N VAL A 361 22.25 -11.69 -5.25
CA VAL A 361 22.72 -11.96 -3.88
C VAL A 361 22.29 -13.33 -3.34
N GLN A 362 21.65 -14.14 -4.17
CA GLN A 362 21.25 -15.53 -3.86
C GLN A 362 20.29 -15.64 -2.65
N ILE A 363 19.42 -14.68 -2.47
CA ILE A 363 18.35 -14.72 -1.47
C ILE A 363 17.02 -15.04 -2.16
N PRO A 364 16.22 -16.01 -1.68
CA PRO A 364 14.93 -16.35 -2.26
C PRO A 364 13.98 -15.13 -2.27
N PHE A 365 13.46 -14.79 -3.46
CA PHE A 365 12.50 -13.72 -3.62
C PHE A 365 11.13 -14.18 -3.13
N PRO A 366 10.44 -13.44 -2.22
CA PRO A 366 9.18 -13.89 -1.65
C PRO A 366 8.04 -13.83 -2.66
N ILE A 367 6.96 -14.53 -2.36
CA ILE A 367 5.68 -14.33 -3.04
C ILE A 367 5.20 -12.91 -2.74
N LEU A 368 4.76 -12.19 -3.78
CA LEU A 368 4.12 -10.90 -3.63
C LEU A 368 2.61 -11.08 -3.64
N LEU A 369 1.91 -10.54 -2.65
CA LEU A 369 0.46 -10.58 -2.58
C LEU A 369 -0.11 -9.18 -2.39
N LEU A 370 -1.04 -8.79 -3.27
CA LEU A 370 -1.77 -7.54 -3.09
C LEU A 370 -2.69 -7.69 -1.86
N ARG A 371 -2.53 -6.80 -0.87
CA ARG A 371 -3.41 -6.79 0.30
C ARG A 371 -4.87 -6.64 -0.10
N ASN A 372 -5.76 -7.19 0.67
CA ASN A 372 -7.18 -6.91 0.49
C ASN A 372 -7.45 -5.39 0.59
N SER A 373 -8.39 -4.92 -0.21
CA SER A 373 -8.93 -3.57 -0.16
C SER A 373 -10.42 -3.64 0.08
N VAL A 374 -10.93 -2.73 0.91
CA VAL A 374 -12.33 -2.77 1.36
C VAL A 374 -12.97 -1.40 1.22
N GLN A 375 -14.19 -1.40 0.72
CA GLN A 375 -15.13 -0.29 0.89
C GLN A 375 -16.15 -0.71 1.95
N ILE A 376 -16.14 -0.05 3.09
CA ILE A 376 -17.18 -0.23 4.10
C ILE A 376 -18.39 0.60 3.70
N ILE A 377 -19.57 -0.01 3.72
CA ILE A 377 -20.81 0.64 3.31
C ILE A 377 -21.94 0.33 4.30
N SER A 378 -22.69 1.35 4.68
CA SER A 378 -23.86 1.18 5.55
C SER A 378 -25.09 0.71 4.78
N LYS A 379 -26.02 0.03 5.45
CA LYS A 379 -27.32 -0.36 4.88
C LYS A 379 -28.08 0.80 4.25
N LYS A 380 -27.98 2.00 4.84
CA LYS A 380 -28.57 3.22 4.29
C LYS A 380 -27.96 3.62 2.96
N GLN A 381 -26.64 3.47 2.81
CA GLN A 381 -25.93 3.78 1.56
C GLN A 381 -26.24 2.74 0.48
N VAL A 382 -26.31 1.45 0.84
CA VAL A 382 -26.75 0.39 -0.09
C VAL A 382 -28.15 0.70 -0.63
N LYS A 383 -29.11 1.06 0.24
CA LYS A 383 -30.46 1.48 -0.19
C LYS A 383 -30.42 2.70 -1.10
N LYS A 384 -29.53 3.68 -0.83
CA LYS A 384 -29.38 4.86 -1.72
C LYS A 384 -28.80 4.48 -3.08
N LEU A 385 -27.80 3.60 -3.15
CA LEU A 385 -27.27 3.09 -4.42
C LEU A 385 -28.37 2.44 -5.24
N HIS A 386 -29.14 1.54 -4.62
CA HIS A 386 -30.26 0.86 -5.27
C HIS A 386 -31.32 1.86 -5.79
N ASN A 387 -31.73 2.84 -4.98
CA ASN A 387 -32.73 3.84 -5.38
C ASN A 387 -32.24 4.78 -6.50
N LEU A 388 -30.93 4.92 -6.67
CA LEU A 388 -30.30 5.69 -7.73
C LEU A 388 -29.91 4.84 -8.93
N ASP A 389 -30.17 3.54 -8.84
CA ASP A 389 -29.81 2.55 -9.86
C ASP A 389 -28.31 2.53 -10.16
N ILE A 390 -27.49 2.55 -9.11
CA ILE A 390 -26.02 2.53 -9.18
C ILE A 390 -25.52 1.18 -8.65
N SER A 391 -24.82 0.43 -9.48
CA SER A 391 -24.16 -0.81 -9.06
C SER A 391 -22.90 -0.53 -8.23
N PHE A 392 -22.40 -1.56 -7.52
CA PHE A 392 -21.14 -1.44 -6.79
C PHE A 392 -19.93 -1.15 -7.70
N GLU A 393 -19.92 -1.66 -8.91
CA GLU A 393 -18.86 -1.34 -9.87
C GLU A 393 -18.95 0.12 -10.34
N GLU A 394 -20.16 0.59 -10.65
CA GLU A 394 -20.41 1.94 -11.14
C GLU A 394 -20.04 3.02 -10.12
N MET A 395 -20.16 2.74 -8.81
CA MET A 395 -19.79 3.73 -7.79
C MET A 395 -18.33 4.15 -7.86
N PHE A 396 -17.42 3.32 -8.43
CA PHE A 396 -16.00 3.62 -8.62
C PHE A 396 -15.71 4.41 -9.90
N MET A 397 -16.68 4.60 -10.78
CA MET A 397 -16.51 5.41 -12.00
C MET A 397 -16.12 6.84 -11.65
N LYS A 398 -15.34 7.49 -12.54
CA LYS A 398 -15.13 8.94 -12.44
C LYS A 398 -16.45 9.67 -12.40
N GLN A 399 -16.64 10.58 -11.44
CA GLN A 399 -17.93 11.23 -11.15
C GLN A 399 -18.64 11.77 -12.40
N HIS A 400 -17.90 12.46 -13.30
CA HIS A 400 -18.48 13.02 -14.51
C HIS A 400 -18.98 11.95 -15.51
N LEU A 401 -18.34 10.77 -15.53
CA LEU A 401 -18.77 9.64 -16.35
C LEU A 401 -20.00 8.95 -15.75
N LEU A 402 -20.00 8.74 -14.42
CA LEU A 402 -21.16 8.19 -13.72
C LEU A 402 -22.40 9.07 -13.94
N LEU A 403 -22.24 10.38 -13.75
CA LEU A 403 -23.35 11.34 -13.97
C LEU A 403 -23.83 11.36 -15.41
N ALA A 404 -22.93 11.31 -16.39
CA ALA A 404 -23.33 11.25 -17.80
C ALA A 404 -24.13 9.99 -18.09
N LYS A 405 -23.64 8.83 -17.62
CA LYS A 405 -24.31 7.53 -17.79
C LYS A 405 -25.70 7.54 -17.15
N LYS A 406 -25.82 7.95 -15.87
CA LYS A 406 -27.12 7.92 -15.14
C LYS A 406 -28.13 8.94 -15.65
N VAL A 407 -27.68 10.05 -16.22
CA VAL A 407 -28.57 11.01 -16.90
C VAL A 407 -29.10 10.42 -18.21
N GLN A 408 -28.25 9.73 -18.98
CA GLN A 408 -28.68 9.08 -20.24
C GLN A 408 -29.63 7.94 -19.97
N GLU A 409 -29.37 7.07 -18.99
CA GLU A 409 -30.21 5.93 -18.61
C GLU A 409 -31.62 6.37 -18.11
N ASN A 410 -31.70 7.55 -17.50
CA ASN A 410 -32.96 8.08 -16.93
C ASN A 410 -33.62 9.17 -17.81
N SER A 411 -33.34 9.17 -19.08
CA SER A 411 -33.89 10.12 -20.04
C SER A 411 -34.55 9.36 -21.22
N ASP A 412 -35.69 9.85 -21.64
CA ASP A 412 -36.40 9.32 -22.83
C ASP A 412 -35.79 9.84 -24.16
N ILE A 413 -34.71 10.62 -24.08
CA ILE A 413 -34.09 11.26 -25.24
C ILE A 413 -32.89 10.43 -25.72
N GLN A 414 -32.81 10.19 -27.02
CA GLN A 414 -31.60 9.63 -27.63
C GLN A 414 -30.48 10.67 -27.67
N PHE A 415 -29.37 10.38 -26.99
CA PHE A 415 -28.23 11.32 -26.88
C PHE A 415 -27.19 11.19 -27.97
N SER A 416 -27.18 10.06 -28.70
CA SER A 416 -26.20 9.81 -29.74
C SER A 416 -26.61 10.52 -31.05
N PHE A 417 -25.70 11.31 -31.59
CA PHE A 417 -25.80 11.88 -32.92
C PHE A 417 -25.06 11.05 -33.97
N ALA A 418 -24.88 9.74 -33.71
CA ALA A 418 -24.16 8.83 -34.61
C ALA A 418 -24.73 8.85 -36.02
N ASP A 419 -26.06 8.72 -36.15
CA ASP A 419 -26.77 8.73 -37.45
C ASP A 419 -26.54 10.07 -38.18
N ALA A 420 -26.63 11.19 -37.46
CA ALA A 420 -26.38 12.51 -38.04
C ALA A 420 -24.91 12.68 -38.47
N THR A 421 -24.00 12.11 -37.69
CA THR A 421 -22.54 12.13 -37.97
C THR A 421 -22.23 11.26 -39.20
N GLU A 422 -22.83 10.10 -39.31
CA GLU A 422 -22.69 9.21 -40.48
C GLU A 422 -23.23 9.87 -41.73
N LEU A 423 -24.48 10.39 -41.69
CA LEU A 423 -25.09 11.11 -42.81
C LEU A 423 -24.22 12.29 -43.26
N LEU A 424 -23.73 13.09 -42.33
CA LEU A 424 -22.83 14.20 -42.61
C LEU A 424 -21.54 13.71 -43.27
N THR A 425 -20.96 12.62 -42.77
CA THR A 425 -19.73 12.04 -43.34
C THR A 425 -19.96 11.57 -44.77
N GLN A 426 -21.09 10.93 -45.08
CA GLN A 426 -21.45 10.52 -46.43
C GLN A 426 -21.59 11.71 -47.36
N GLN A 427 -22.22 12.81 -46.92
CA GLN A 427 -22.36 14.03 -47.68
C GLN A 427 -20.95 14.61 -48.05
N PHE A 428 -20.03 14.64 -47.08
CA PHE A 428 -18.69 15.14 -47.37
C PHE A 428 -17.83 14.20 -48.22
N LEU A 429 -18.07 12.89 -48.19
CA LEU A 429 -17.49 11.94 -49.16
C LEU A 429 -17.94 12.23 -50.60
N ALA A 430 -19.22 12.58 -50.80
CA ALA A 430 -19.69 13.00 -52.13
C ALA A 430 -19.04 14.31 -52.57
N LEU A 431 -18.93 15.33 -51.69
CA LEU A 431 -18.24 16.59 -51.99
C LEU A 431 -16.77 16.37 -52.29
N ARG A 432 -16.09 15.46 -51.61
CA ARG A 432 -14.71 15.11 -51.83
C ARG A 432 -14.49 14.45 -53.21
N ARG A 433 -15.44 13.66 -53.72
CA ARG A 433 -15.38 13.13 -55.09
C ARG A 433 -15.36 14.27 -56.10
N ILE A 434 -16.27 15.25 -55.95
CA ILE A 434 -16.30 16.44 -56.83
C ILE A 434 -15.01 17.23 -56.68
N ALA A 435 -14.47 17.37 -55.46
CA ALA A 435 -13.21 18.07 -55.23
C ALA A 435 -11.99 17.41 -55.95
N ASN A 436 -11.98 16.08 -56.03
CA ASN A 436 -10.93 15.35 -56.74
C ASN A 436 -10.91 15.61 -58.28
N GLU A 437 -12.04 16.09 -58.84
CA GLU A 437 -12.16 16.46 -60.24
C GLU A 437 -11.72 17.90 -60.50
N THR A 438 -11.31 18.64 -59.45
CA THR A 438 -10.94 20.05 -59.51
C THR A 438 -9.49 20.27 -59.06
N ASP A 439 -9.21 21.38 -58.40
CA ASP A 439 -7.89 21.72 -57.85
C ASP A 439 -7.65 21.07 -56.47
N VAL A 440 -6.41 20.62 -56.22
CA VAL A 440 -5.99 19.96 -54.98
C VAL A 440 -6.27 20.82 -53.72
N SER A 441 -6.20 22.16 -53.86
CA SER A 441 -6.49 23.08 -52.76
C SER A 441 -7.94 22.98 -52.28
N PHE A 442 -8.88 22.63 -53.17
CA PHE A 442 -10.29 22.48 -52.82
C PHE A 442 -10.56 21.25 -51.98
N ILE A 443 -9.76 20.17 -52.11
CA ILE A 443 -9.82 18.98 -51.24
C ILE A 443 -9.56 19.39 -49.78
N GLY A 444 -8.52 20.21 -49.56
CA GLY A 444 -8.20 20.72 -48.21
C GLY A 444 -9.33 21.56 -47.59
N ALA A 445 -10.04 22.35 -48.39
CA ALA A 445 -11.19 23.14 -47.95
C ALA A 445 -12.38 22.24 -47.54
N VAL A 446 -12.69 21.20 -48.33
CA VAL A 446 -13.75 20.21 -48.02
C VAL A 446 -13.43 19.47 -46.72
N ASP A 447 -12.18 18.97 -46.55
CA ASP A 447 -11.76 18.24 -45.34
C ASP A 447 -11.76 19.14 -44.09
N ALA A 448 -11.40 20.42 -44.24
CA ALA A 448 -11.47 21.38 -43.13
C ALA A 448 -12.90 21.68 -42.69
N GLN A 449 -13.80 21.85 -43.70
CA GLN A 449 -15.22 22.09 -43.42
C GLN A 449 -15.89 20.86 -42.80
N GLN A 450 -15.58 19.64 -43.25
CA GLN A 450 -16.05 18.39 -42.63
C GLN A 450 -15.68 18.34 -41.16
N ARG A 451 -14.40 18.55 -40.83
CA ARG A 451 -13.92 18.57 -39.43
C ARG A 451 -14.67 19.59 -38.58
N LYS A 452 -14.93 20.79 -39.11
CA LYS A 452 -15.68 21.84 -38.42
C LYS A 452 -17.14 21.42 -38.14
N GLN A 453 -17.80 20.79 -39.10
CA GLN A 453 -19.20 20.36 -38.96
C GLN A 453 -19.30 19.17 -37.98
N LEU A 454 -18.40 18.18 -38.07
CA LEU A 454 -18.36 17.06 -37.13
C LEU A 454 -18.14 17.56 -35.68
N LYS A 455 -17.21 18.49 -35.49
CA LYS A 455 -16.99 19.12 -34.18
C LYS A 455 -18.22 19.92 -33.70
N GLY A 456 -18.97 20.48 -34.63
CA GLY A 456 -20.27 21.14 -34.35
C GLY A 456 -21.28 20.16 -33.76
N LEU A 457 -21.44 18.97 -34.35
CA LEU A 457 -22.33 17.90 -33.84
C LEU A 457 -21.88 17.42 -32.44
N GLU A 458 -20.60 17.15 -32.24
CA GLU A 458 -20.08 16.80 -30.91
C GLU A 458 -20.41 17.88 -29.83
N ASN A 459 -20.29 19.15 -30.21
CA ASN A 459 -20.64 20.25 -29.29
C ASN A 459 -22.13 20.31 -28.99
N LEU A 460 -22.99 20.01 -29.98
CA LEU A 460 -24.46 19.93 -29.77
C LEU A 460 -24.82 18.78 -28.84
N GLU A 461 -24.22 17.60 -29.03
CA GLU A 461 -24.39 16.45 -28.13
C GLU A 461 -23.99 16.77 -26.67
N LYS A 462 -22.84 17.41 -26.47
CA LYS A 462 -22.42 17.92 -25.15
C LYS A 462 -23.40 18.95 -24.55
N ARG A 463 -23.99 19.81 -25.39
CA ARG A 463 -25.00 20.78 -24.96
C ARG A 463 -26.33 20.11 -24.57
N LEU A 464 -26.74 19.11 -25.32
CA LEU A 464 -27.95 18.29 -25.01
C LEU A 464 -27.78 17.63 -23.64
N LEU A 465 -26.65 16.97 -23.40
CA LEU A 465 -26.36 16.35 -22.10
C LEU A 465 -26.38 17.38 -20.95
N ARG A 466 -25.86 18.60 -21.17
CA ARG A 466 -25.91 19.67 -20.17
C ARG A 466 -27.35 20.15 -19.90
N ALA A 467 -28.18 20.22 -20.93
CA ALA A 467 -29.58 20.61 -20.78
C ALA A 467 -30.36 19.58 -19.97
N GLU A 468 -30.14 18.29 -20.25
CA GLU A 468 -30.81 17.19 -19.54
C GLU A 468 -30.30 17.08 -18.08
N LYS A 469 -29.02 17.31 -17.83
CA LYS A 469 -28.48 17.42 -16.45
C LYS A 469 -29.20 18.49 -15.63
N ARG A 470 -29.59 19.61 -16.21
CA ARG A 470 -30.35 20.66 -15.50
C ARG A 470 -31.76 20.21 -15.10
N LYS A 471 -32.41 19.37 -15.90
CA LYS A 471 -33.73 18.79 -15.55
C LYS A 471 -33.62 17.80 -14.37
N GLN A 472 -32.51 17.07 -14.28
CA GLN A 472 -32.29 16.02 -13.28
C GLN A 472 -31.42 16.49 -12.08
N VAL A 473 -31.39 17.79 -11.76
CA VAL A 473 -30.48 18.40 -10.79
C VAL A 473 -30.53 17.73 -9.41
N ASP A 474 -31.72 17.37 -8.92
CA ASP A 474 -31.90 16.75 -7.60
C ASP A 474 -31.31 15.33 -7.57
N ARG A 475 -31.53 14.55 -8.64
CA ARG A 475 -30.94 13.21 -8.77
C ARG A 475 -29.42 13.28 -8.85
N ILE A 476 -28.88 14.20 -9.64
CA ILE A 476 -27.45 14.47 -9.77
C ILE A 476 -26.84 14.81 -8.42
N HIS A 477 -27.48 15.72 -7.67
CA HIS A 477 -26.98 16.12 -6.34
C HIS A 477 -26.93 14.93 -5.38
N ARG A 478 -27.94 14.04 -5.39
CA ARG A 478 -27.94 12.82 -4.57
C ARG A 478 -26.83 11.85 -4.96
N ILE A 479 -26.54 11.68 -6.27
CA ILE A 479 -25.45 10.84 -6.76
C ILE A 479 -24.10 11.40 -6.30
N ILE A 480 -23.86 12.71 -6.49
CA ILE A 480 -22.61 13.37 -6.06
C ILE A 480 -22.41 13.19 -4.57
N THR A 481 -23.42 13.53 -3.77
CA THR A 481 -23.34 13.44 -2.30
C THR A 481 -23.02 12.01 -1.85
N LEU A 482 -23.65 11.01 -2.45
CA LEU A 482 -23.40 9.61 -2.09
C LEU A 482 -22.00 9.16 -2.51
N GLN A 483 -21.57 9.50 -3.72
CA GLN A 483 -20.23 9.14 -4.19
C GLN A 483 -19.12 9.83 -3.39
N ASP A 484 -19.28 11.11 -3.02
CA ASP A 484 -18.31 11.83 -2.19
C ASP A 484 -18.23 11.26 -0.75
N GLN A 485 -19.32 10.69 -0.23
CA GLN A 485 -19.32 9.95 1.04
C GLN A 485 -18.55 8.63 0.95
N LEU A 486 -18.71 7.89 -0.17
CA LEU A 486 -18.08 6.59 -0.40
C LEU A 486 -16.63 6.72 -0.86
N LEU A 487 -16.33 7.74 -1.65
CA LEU A 487 -14.99 8.01 -2.21
C LEU A 487 -14.52 9.42 -1.81
N PRO A 488 -14.21 9.64 -0.53
CA PRO A 488 -13.81 10.96 -0.03
C PRO A 488 -12.55 11.44 -0.78
N ASN A 489 -12.57 12.71 -1.20
CA ASN A 489 -11.51 13.29 -2.04
C ASN A 489 -11.25 12.53 -3.36
N LYS A 490 -12.27 11.85 -3.91
CA LYS A 490 -12.17 11.01 -5.12
C LYS A 490 -11.12 9.90 -5.01
N SER A 491 -10.89 9.41 -3.81
CA SER A 491 -9.95 8.35 -3.47
C SER A 491 -10.67 7.22 -2.74
N LEU A 492 -10.06 6.04 -2.70
CA LEU A 492 -10.57 4.94 -1.89
C LEU A 492 -10.64 5.37 -0.42
N GLU A 493 -11.75 5.05 0.23
CA GLU A 493 -12.02 5.39 1.64
C GLU A 493 -10.90 4.91 2.57
N GLU A 494 -10.37 3.72 2.32
CA GLU A 494 -9.29 3.11 3.10
C GLU A 494 -8.02 3.96 3.21
N ARG A 495 -7.83 4.93 2.29
CA ARG A 495 -6.72 5.89 2.28
C ARG A 495 -7.04 7.21 2.97
N GLN A 496 -8.30 7.45 3.29
CA GLN A 496 -8.78 8.75 3.75
C GLN A 496 -9.29 8.74 5.18
N ARG A 497 -9.77 7.61 5.69
CA ARG A 497 -10.34 7.50 7.03
C ARG A 497 -9.44 6.70 7.95
N ASN A 498 -9.54 7.01 9.25
CA ASN A 498 -8.94 6.22 10.31
C ASN A 498 -9.93 5.17 10.84
N PHE A 499 -9.42 4.06 11.36
CA PHE A 499 -10.24 2.97 11.90
C PHE A 499 -11.14 3.42 13.04
N SER A 500 -10.74 4.41 13.81
CA SER A 500 -11.47 4.90 14.98
C SER A 500 -12.88 5.39 14.65
N GLU A 501 -13.11 5.91 13.43
CA GLU A 501 -14.45 6.33 13.00
C GLU A 501 -15.43 5.13 12.98
N TYR A 502 -14.98 4.00 12.47
CA TYR A 502 -15.78 2.77 12.42
C TYR A 502 -15.80 2.03 13.74
N TYR A 503 -14.68 2.08 14.49
CA TYR A 503 -14.62 1.46 15.81
C TYR A 503 -15.56 2.13 16.81
N LEU A 504 -15.77 3.44 16.73
CA LEU A 504 -16.77 4.14 17.54
C LEU A 504 -18.17 3.54 17.41
N VAL A 505 -18.54 3.10 16.21
CA VAL A 505 -19.88 2.56 15.92
C VAL A 505 -19.94 1.07 16.21
N HIS A 506 -18.93 0.31 15.78
CA HIS A 506 -18.98 -1.15 15.74
C HIS A 506 -18.13 -1.83 16.84
N GLY A 507 -17.23 -1.09 17.50
CA GLY A 507 -16.32 -1.63 18.50
C GLY A 507 -15.47 -2.77 17.93
N GLN A 508 -15.21 -3.80 18.73
CA GLN A 508 -14.45 -4.99 18.35
C GLN A 508 -15.05 -5.74 17.15
N ASN A 509 -16.35 -5.61 16.91
CA ASN A 509 -17.00 -6.23 15.76
C ASN A 509 -16.46 -5.72 14.42
N LEU A 510 -15.86 -4.53 14.38
CA LEU A 510 -15.15 -4.05 13.17
C LEU A 510 -14.03 -5.03 12.78
N VAL A 511 -13.15 -5.37 13.72
CA VAL A 511 -12.01 -6.27 13.46
C VAL A 511 -12.49 -7.67 13.09
N ILE A 512 -13.49 -8.18 13.80
CA ILE A 512 -14.10 -9.49 13.55
C ILE A 512 -14.70 -9.53 12.15
N SER A 513 -15.49 -8.51 11.78
CA SER A 513 -16.15 -8.45 10.46
C SER A 513 -15.13 -8.35 9.31
N LEU A 514 -14.07 -7.57 9.49
CA LEU A 514 -12.99 -7.51 8.52
C LEU A 514 -12.27 -8.87 8.40
N LYS A 515 -11.98 -9.53 9.53
CA LYS A 515 -11.31 -10.83 9.52
C LYS A 515 -12.13 -11.90 8.79
N GLU A 516 -13.44 -11.94 8.97
CA GLU A 516 -14.32 -12.88 8.29
C GLU A 516 -14.47 -12.60 6.78
N SER A 517 -14.42 -11.30 6.38
CA SER A 517 -14.68 -10.88 5.00
C SER A 517 -13.44 -10.86 4.11
N LEU A 518 -12.22 -10.72 4.68
CA LEU A 518 -11.00 -10.62 3.89
C LEU A 518 -10.46 -12.00 3.50
N LYS A 519 -10.40 -12.26 2.20
CA LYS A 519 -9.89 -13.50 1.62
C LYS A 519 -8.65 -13.17 0.76
N PRO A 520 -7.44 -13.29 1.30
CA PRO A 520 -6.22 -12.82 0.61
C PRO A 520 -5.99 -13.50 -0.75
N LEU A 521 -6.25 -14.79 -0.87
CA LEU A 521 -6.01 -15.56 -2.11
C LEU A 521 -7.09 -15.36 -3.18
N GLU A 522 -8.25 -14.78 -2.85
CA GLU A 522 -9.29 -14.48 -3.84
C GLU A 522 -8.95 -13.28 -4.73
N GLN A 523 -7.97 -12.47 -4.33
CA GLN A 523 -7.44 -11.32 -5.08
C GLN A 523 -8.55 -10.40 -5.65
N ALA A 524 -9.51 -10.06 -4.81
CA ALA A 524 -10.65 -9.23 -5.15
C ALA A 524 -10.81 -8.06 -4.18
N PHE A 525 -11.42 -6.98 -4.68
CA PHE A 525 -11.84 -5.84 -3.87
C PHE A 525 -13.14 -6.19 -3.15
N THR A 526 -13.21 -5.93 -1.85
CA THR A 526 -14.34 -6.29 -1.00
C THR A 526 -15.26 -5.09 -0.74
N ILE A 527 -16.55 -5.26 -0.94
CA ILE A 527 -17.59 -4.36 -0.45
C ILE A 527 -18.16 -5.00 0.81
N LEU A 528 -18.01 -4.34 1.96
CA LEU A 528 -18.44 -4.84 3.26
C LEU A 528 -19.62 -4.01 3.78
N GLU A 529 -20.80 -4.64 3.92
CA GLU A 529 -21.99 -4.01 4.50
C GLU A 529 -22.04 -4.20 6.03
N LEU A 530 -21.92 -3.07 6.76
CA LEU A 530 -22.01 -3.00 8.22
C LEU A 530 -23.25 -2.25 8.71
#